data_95d20fc3814df01955e4c4425b31fb3d
#
_entry.id   95d20fc3814df01955e4c4425b31fb3d
#
_cell.length_a   1.000
_cell.length_b   1.000
_cell.length_c   1.000
_cell.angle_alpha   90.00
_cell.angle_beta   90.00
_cell.angle_gamma   90.00
#
_symmetry.space_group_name_H-M   'P 1'
#
loop_
_entity.id
_entity.type
_entity.pdbx_description
1 polymer ?
#
loop_
_entity_poly.entity_id
_entity_poly.type
_entity_poly.pdbx_seq_one_letter_code
_entity_poly.pdbx_strand_id
1 'polypeptide(L)'
;MRMIETIGEQKSVEAATKQRKLELGRDWSGFPDYEAAKQGLRNYWYPVLWARELKQKKPKAIKLCGEKILLQRDSDGNPRALHDRCPHRGVRLSQGKQWWPNTVSCPYHGWTFDLRDGELKAVITDGPDSRMCGKAAVKTYPTEERIGLIWVYVGDEPAHPLQSQLLKNW
;
A
#
# COMPACT_ATOMS: atom_id res chain seq x y z
N MET A 1 -26.12 15.42 51.30
CA MET A 1 -25.72 16.52 50.41
C MET A 1 -24.31 16.41 49.82
N ARG A 2 -23.33 15.75 50.47
CA ARG A 2 -21.94 15.59 49.95
C ARG A 2 -21.73 14.57 48.81
N MET A 3 -22.65 13.62 48.57
CA MET A 3 -22.48 12.57 47.53
C MET A 3 -22.80 13.06 46.11
N ILE A 4 -23.57 14.11 45.92
CA ILE A 4 -23.97 14.59 44.60
C ILE A 4 -22.90 15.49 43.99
N GLU A 5 -22.15 16.22 44.81
CA GLU A 5 -21.05 17.09 44.36
C GLU A 5 -19.86 16.28 43.79
N THR A 6 -19.53 15.14 44.41
CA THR A 6 -18.42 14.25 43.97
C THR A 6 -18.67 13.60 42.60
N ILE A 7 -19.93 13.29 42.25
CA ILE A 7 -20.28 12.69 40.96
C ILE A 7 -20.22 13.73 39.83
N GLY A 8 -20.56 14.97 40.13
CA GLY A 8 -20.47 16.08 39.16
C GLY A 8 -19.02 16.42 38.80
N GLU A 9 -18.14 16.48 39.81
CA GLU A 9 -16.70 16.74 39.58
C GLU A 9 -16.01 15.61 38.85
N GLN A 10 -16.30 14.35 39.16
CA GLN A 10 -15.74 13.20 38.44
C GLN A 10 -16.15 13.19 36.95
N LYS A 11 -17.42 13.47 36.65
CA LYS A 11 -17.91 13.57 35.28
C LYS A 11 -17.27 14.73 34.50
N SER A 12 -17.02 15.86 35.13
CA SER A 12 -16.37 17.01 34.52
C SER A 12 -14.88 16.74 34.25
N VAL A 13 -14.18 16.04 35.15
CA VAL A 13 -12.79 15.63 34.98
C VAL A 13 -12.66 14.57 33.86
N GLU A 14 -13.56 13.59 33.80
CA GLU A 14 -13.59 12.60 32.72
C GLU A 14 -13.88 13.23 31.37
N ALA A 15 -14.83 14.16 31.28
CA ALA A 15 -15.15 14.89 30.08
C ALA A 15 -13.95 15.75 29.59
N ALA A 16 -13.31 16.49 30.51
CA ALA A 16 -12.10 17.27 30.21
C ALA A 16 -10.92 16.40 29.78
N THR A 17 -10.75 15.23 30.43
CA THR A 17 -9.69 14.27 30.05
C THR A 17 -9.96 13.65 28.69
N LYS A 18 -11.23 13.35 28.37
CA LYS A 18 -11.64 12.83 27.05
C LYS A 18 -11.48 13.88 25.95
N GLN A 19 -11.80 15.14 26.25
CA GLN A 19 -11.63 16.28 25.35
C GLN A 19 -10.13 16.52 25.06
N ARG A 20 -9.28 16.52 26.09
CA ARG A 20 -7.83 16.66 25.97
C ARG A 20 -7.18 15.51 25.20
N LYS A 21 -7.67 14.25 25.37
CA LYS A 21 -7.25 13.11 24.54
C LYS A 21 -7.65 13.27 23.08
N LEU A 22 -8.82 13.83 22.80
CA LEU A 22 -9.30 14.12 21.45
C LEU A 22 -8.52 15.26 20.78
N GLU A 23 -8.14 16.28 21.53
CA GLU A 23 -7.35 17.41 21.06
C GLU A 23 -5.89 17.00 20.82
N LEU A 24 -5.26 16.25 21.73
CA LEU A 24 -3.94 15.67 21.56
C LEU A 24 -3.87 14.67 20.39
N GLY A 25 -4.97 14.02 20.02
CA GLY A 25 -5.05 13.12 18.88
C GLY A 25 -5.27 13.80 17.54
N ARG A 26 -5.48 15.12 17.48
CA ARG A 26 -5.81 15.86 16.27
C ARG A 26 -4.78 16.90 15.83
N ASP A 27 -4.04 17.47 16.76
CA ASP A 27 -3.07 18.51 16.43
C ASP A 27 -1.64 18.05 16.72
N TRP A 28 -1.02 17.49 15.67
CA TRP A 28 0.38 17.15 15.65
C TRP A 28 1.21 18.18 14.89
N SER A 29 0.64 19.34 14.53
CA SER A 29 1.28 20.38 13.74
C SER A 29 2.60 20.90 14.36
N GLY A 30 2.72 20.82 15.71
CA GLY A 30 3.97 21.11 16.40
C GLY A 30 5.04 20.01 16.30
N PHE A 31 4.74 18.87 15.65
CA PHE A 31 5.64 17.71 15.52
C PHE A 31 5.65 17.17 14.08
N PRO A 32 6.21 17.94 13.12
CA PRO A 32 6.15 17.58 11.70
C PRO A 32 6.79 16.22 11.38
N ASP A 33 7.87 15.87 12.05
CA ASP A 33 8.54 14.56 11.85
C ASP A 33 7.68 13.41 12.34
N TYR A 34 6.93 13.59 13.42
CA TYR A 34 5.99 12.61 13.92
C TYR A 34 4.78 12.44 12.97
N GLU A 35 4.23 13.54 12.46
CA GLU A 35 3.18 13.50 11.45
C GLU A 35 3.63 12.78 10.18
N ALA A 36 4.83 13.06 9.72
CA ALA A 36 5.41 12.39 8.56
C ALA A 36 5.62 10.89 8.81
N ALA A 37 6.00 10.50 10.03
CA ALA A 37 6.32 9.11 10.38
C ALA A 37 5.12 8.28 10.89
N LYS A 38 3.97 8.87 11.19
CA LYS A 38 2.84 8.16 11.83
C LYS A 38 2.29 6.97 11.05
N GLN A 39 2.52 6.90 9.76
CA GLN A 39 2.13 5.76 8.90
C GLN A 39 3.32 4.88 8.51
N GLY A 40 4.48 5.10 9.09
CA GLY A 40 5.75 4.47 8.77
C GLY A 40 6.74 5.45 8.14
N LEU A 41 8.01 5.15 8.25
CA LEU A 41 9.08 5.95 7.64
C LEU A 41 9.06 5.74 6.12
N ARG A 42 8.98 6.81 5.34
CA ARG A 42 9.08 6.73 3.88
C ARG A 42 10.55 6.71 3.45
N ASN A 43 10.78 6.33 2.19
CA ASN A 43 12.11 6.20 1.58
C ASN A 43 12.95 5.05 2.15
N TYR A 44 12.25 3.94 2.52
CA TYR A 44 12.87 2.71 3.02
C TYR A 44 12.30 1.46 2.35
N TRP A 45 13.11 0.39 2.38
CA TRP A 45 12.68 -0.96 2.04
C TRP A 45 12.06 -1.65 3.25
N TYR A 46 10.96 -2.35 3.03
CA TYR A 46 10.24 -3.09 4.06
C TYR A 46 10.11 -4.55 3.68
N PRO A 47 10.48 -5.49 4.56
CA PRO A 47 10.15 -6.89 4.38
C PRO A 47 8.64 -7.05 4.64
N VAL A 48 7.91 -7.54 3.64
CA VAL A 48 6.44 -7.53 3.68
C VAL A 48 5.82 -8.92 3.69
N LEU A 49 6.58 -9.93 3.22
CA LEU A 49 6.04 -11.27 3.00
C LEU A 49 7.17 -12.27 2.88
N TRP A 50 6.96 -13.50 3.35
CA TRP A 50 7.84 -14.60 2.99
C TRP A 50 7.71 -14.91 1.49
N ALA A 51 8.83 -15.09 0.79
CA ALA A 51 8.84 -15.34 -0.66
C ALA A 51 7.97 -16.54 -1.06
N ARG A 52 7.96 -17.61 -0.22
CA ARG A 52 7.14 -18.82 -0.39
C ARG A 52 5.62 -18.55 -0.35
N GLU A 53 5.18 -17.45 0.23
CA GLU A 53 3.76 -17.10 0.36
C GLU A 53 3.21 -16.39 -0.86
N LEU A 54 4.08 -15.76 -1.67
CA LEU A 54 3.68 -15.11 -2.91
C LEU A 54 3.67 -16.14 -4.04
N LYS A 55 2.49 -16.70 -4.30
CA LYS A 55 2.28 -17.69 -5.37
C LYS A 55 2.09 -17.03 -6.72
N GLN A 56 2.46 -17.74 -7.80
CA GLN A 56 2.16 -17.32 -9.16
C GLN A 56 0.65 -17.13 -9.37
N LYS A 57 0.26 -16.13 -10.15
CA LYS A 57 -1.13 -15.84 -10.56
C LYS A 57 -2.12 -15.61 -9.39
N LYS A 58 -1.61 -15.49 -8.17
CA LYS A 58 -2.42 -15.21 -6.98
C LYS A 58 -1.97 -13.90 -6.36
N PRO A 59 -2.62 -12.78 -6.70
CA PRO A 59 -2.28 -11.50 -6.12
C PRO A 59 -2.54 -11.50 -4.61
N LYS A 60 -1.68 -10.82 -3.86
CA LYS A 60 -1.86 -10.56 -2.43
C LYS A 60 -1.98 -9.07 -2.18
N ALA A 61 -2.90 -8.68 -1.31
CA ALA A 61 -3.04 -7.31 -0.84
C ALA A 61 -2.27 -7.13 0.47
N ILE A 62 -1.52 -6.05 0.56
CA ILE A 62 -0.90 -5.58 1.79
C ILE A 62 -1.24 -4.10 2.02
N LYS A 63 -1.02 -3.62 3.24
CA LYS A 63 -1.03 -2.20 3.56
C LYS A 63 0.32 -1.84 4.17
N LEU A 64 1.01 -0.85 3.59
CA LEU A 64 2.33 -0.43 3.99
C LEU A 64 2.44 1.10 3.92
N CYS A 65 2.91 1.75 4.96
CA CYS A 65 3.02 3.21 5.04
C CYS A 65 1.73 3.94 4.59
N GLY A 66 0.56 3.43 5.00
CA GLY A 66 -0.74 3.98 4.61
C GLY A 66 -1.22 3.62 3.20
N GLU A 67 -0.35 3.12 2.33
CA GLU A 67 -0.67 2.76 0.96
C GLU A 67 -1.19 1.32 0.86
N LYS A 68 -2.18 1.09 -0.01
CA LYS A 68 -2.69 -0.24 -0.35
C LYS A 68 -1.91 -0.74 -1.54
N ILE A 69 -1.27 -1.88 -1.40
CA ILE A 69 -0.36 -2.44 -2.40
C ILE A 69 -0.80 -3.85 -2.75
N LEU A 70 -0.87 -4.12 -4.04
CA LEU A 70 -1.00 -5.46 -4.61
C LEU A 70 0.41 -6.00 -4.84
N LEU A 71 0.64 -7.24 -4.42
CA LEU A 71 1.83 -8.03 -4.73
C LEU A 71 1.44 -9.19 -5.64
N GLN A 72 2.21 -9.43 -6.71
CA GLN A 72 2.03 -10.56 -7.61
C GLN A 72 3.37 -10.93 -8.24
N ARG A 73 3.57 -12.22 -8.56
CA ARG A 73 4.72 -12.64 -9.38
C ARG A 73 4.43 -12.45 -10.86
N ASP A 74 5.40 -11.92 -11.58
CA ASP A 74 5.40 -11.92 -13.04
C ASP A 74 5.65 -13.32 -13.61
N SER A 75 5.69 -13.46 -14.94
CA SER A 75 5.91 -14.74 -15.62
C SER A 75 7.28 -15.35 -15.32
N ASP A 76 8.27 -14.51 -15.05
CA ASP A 76 9.65 -14.90 -14.77
C ASP A 76 9.84 -15.27 -13.28
N GLY A 77 8.76 -15.13 -12.49
CA GLY A 77 8.75 -15.43 -11.05
C GLY A 77 9.16 -14.25 -10.18
N ASN A 78 9.51 -13.10 -10.74
CA ASN A 78 9.91 -11.94 -9.96
C ASN A 78 8.71 -11.30 -9.24
N PRO A 79 8.86 -10.85 -8.01
CA PRO A 79 7.81 -10.10 -7.33
C PRO A 79 7.61 -8.74 -8.00
N ARG A 80 6.36 -8.32 -8.11
CA ARG A 80 5.94 -7.02 -8.59
C ARG A 80 4.93 -6.42 -7.64
N ALA A 81 4.98 -5.10 -7.50
CA ALA A 81 4.07 -4.38 -6.61
C ALA A 81 3.43 -3.19 -7.33
N LEU A 82 2.12 -3.09 -7.22
CA LEU A 82 1.33 -2.00 -7.76
C LEU A 82 0.43 -1.41 -6.69
N HIS A 83 0.04 -0.15 -6.85
CA HIS A 83 -1.02 0.42 -6.03
C HIS A 83 -2.32 -0.38 -6.20
N ASP A 84 -2.87 -0.89 -5.10
CA ASP A 84 -4.04 -1.78 -5.11
C ASP A 84 -5.35 -1.01 -5.31
N ARG A 85 -5.41 -0.23 -6.41
CA ARG A 85 -6.58 0.56 -6.76
C ARG A 85 -6.63 0.82 -8.25
N CYS A 86 -7.69 0.36 -8.90
CA CYS A 86 -7.96 0.66 -10.30
C CYS A 86 -8.30 2.16 -10.45
N PRO A 87 -7.63 2.92 -11.33
CA PRO A 87 -7.87 4.35 -11.51
C PRO A 87 -9.25 4.64 -12.09
N HIS A 88 -9.90 3.67 -12.75
CA HIS A 88 -11.23 3.85 -13.33
C HIS A 88 -12.32 4.12 -12.27
N ARG A 89 -12.48 3.20 -11.30
CA ARG A 89 -13.55 3.26 -10.29
C ARG A 89 -13.08 2.87 -8.88
N GLY A 90 -11.79 2.83 -8.64
CA GLY A 90 -11.23 2.63 -7.31
C GLY A 90 -11.30 1.20 -6.74
N VAL A 91 -11.72 0.21 -7.54
CA VAL A 91 -11.80 -1.19 -7.11
C VAL A 91 -10.40 -1.76 -6.90
N ARG A 92 -10.25 -2.64 -5.91
CA ARG A 92 -8.97 -3.29 -5.61
C ARG A 92 -8.55 -4.22 -6.75
N LEU A 93 -7.35 -4.02 -7.28
CA LEU A 93 -6.76 -4.88 -8.30
C LEU A 93 -6.37 -6.25 -7.76
N SER A 94 -6.08 -6.35 -6.46
CA SER A 94 -5.80 -7.63 -5.78
C SER A 94 -6.98 -8.60 -5.76
N GLN A 95 -8.19 -8.14 -6.02
CA GLN A 95 -9.38 -8.98 -6.22
C GLN A 95 -9.53 -9.47 -7.66
N GLY A 96 -8.67 -8.99 -8.55
CA GLY A 96 -8.67 -9.32 -9.95
C GLY A 96 -7.98 -10.65 -10.27
N LYS A 97 -7.80 -10.90 -11.56
CA LYS A 97 -7.20 -12.13 -12.08
C LYS A 97 -6.12 -11.80 -13.11
N GLN A 98 -5.21 -12.71 -13.30
CA GLN A 98 -4.27 -12.69 -14.39
C GLN A 98 -4.85 -13.45 -15.59
N TRP A 99 -5.27 -12.74 -16.62
CA TRP A 99 -5.73 -13.34 -17.87
C TRP A 99 -4.59 -13.53 -18.86
N TRP A 100 -3.64 -12.61 -18.90
CA TRP A 100 -2.45 -12.65 -19.75
C TRP A 100 -1.17 -12.65 -18.91
N PRO A 101 -0.07 -13.15 -19.45
CA PRO A 101 1.24 -13.07 -18.78
C PRO A 101 1.57 -11.64 -18.37
N ASN A 102 2.21 -11.49 -17.20
CA ASN A 102 2.67 -10.20 -16.67
C ASN A 102 1.59 -9.15 -16.45
N THR A 103 0.32 -9.54 -16.29
CA THR A 103 -0.77 -8.58 -16.11
C THR A 103 -1.62 -8.86 -14.88
N VAL A 104 -2.37 -7.86 -14.46
CA VAL A 104 -3.50 -7.98 -13.54
C VAL A 104 -4.70 -7.25 -14.12
N SER A 105 -5.86 -7.93 -14.15
CA SER A 105 -7.11 -7.37 -14.67
C SER A 105 -8.06 -7.02 -13.55
N CYS A 106 -8.57 -5.81 -13.57
CA CYS A 106 -9.58 -5.33 -12.63
C CYS A 106 -10.86 -6.18 -12.75
N PRO A 107 -11.43 -6.67 -11.63
CA PRO A 107 -12.60 -7.54 -11.68
C PRO A 107 -13.88 -6.83 -12.09
N TYR A 108 -13.87 -5.48 -12.11
CA TYR A 108 -15.08 -4.69 -12.35
C TYR A 108 -15.33 -4.48 -13.86
N HIS A 109 -14.39 -3.86 -14.58
CA HIS A 109 -14.57 -3.56 -16.01
C HIS A 109 -13.41 -4.07 -16.88
N GLY A 110 -12.60 -5.01 -16.37
CA GLY A 110 -11.55 -5.64 -17.14
C GLY A 110 -10.39 -4.74 -17.56
N TRP A 111 -10.18 -3.60 -16.90
CA TRP A 111 -8.98 -2.81 -17.11
C TRP A 111 -7.75 -3.62 -16.69
N THR A 112 -6.87 -3.86 -17.64
CA THR A 112 -5.73 -4.78 -17.50
C THR A 112 -4.42 -4.03 -17.54
N PHE A 113 -3.66 -4.13 -16.45
CA PHE A 113 -2.42 -3.41 -16.23
C PHE A 113 -1.22 -4.36 -16.28
N ASP A 114 -0.13 -3.93 -16.88
CA ASP A 114 1.15 -4.64 -16.83
C ASP A 114 1.74 -4.54 -15.41
N LEU A 115 2.29 -5.64 -14.90
CA LEU A 115 2.86 -5.73 -13.56
C LEU A 115 4.21 -4.99 -13.43
N ARG A 116 4.91 -4.73 -14.53
CA ARG A 116 6.27 -4.18 -14.55
C ARG A 116 6.26 -2.66 -14.56
N ASP A 117 5.43 -2.07 -15.42
CA ASP A 117 5.36 -0.62 -15.63
C ASP A 117 4.04 0.01 -15.13
N GLY A 118 3.05 -0.81 -14.81
CA GLY A 118 1.73 -0.35 -14.37
C GLY A 118 0.84 0.21 -15.47
N GLU A 119 1.27 0.21 -16.74
CA GLU A 119 0.49 0.75 -17.83
C GLU A 119 -0.76 -0.07 -18.14
N LEU A 120 -1.82 0.61 -18.56
CA LEU A 120 -3.04 -0.01 -19.08
C LEU A 120 -2.77 -0.59 -20.48
N LYS A 121 -2.74 -1.90 -20.59
CA LYS A 121 -2.46 -2.63 -21.84
C LYS A 121 -3.71 -3.09 -22.57
N ALA A 122 -4.83 -3.30 -21.86
CA ALA A 122 -6.08 -3.71 -22.48
C ALA A 122 -7.28 -3.32 -21.60
N VAL A 123 -8.41 -3.14 -22.25
CA VAL A 123 -9.73 -3.10 -21.60
C VAL A 123 -10.50 -4.30 -22.15
N ILE A 124 -10.87 -5.28 -21.31
CA ILE A 124 -11.45 -6.56 -21.78
C ILE A 124 -12.67 -6.35 -22.68
N THR A 125 -13.49 -5.35 -22.37
CA THR A 125 -14.69 -5.00 -23.15
C THR A 125 -14.39 -4.40 -24.51
N ASP A 126 -13.25 -3.71 -24.66
CA ASP A 126 -12.88 -2.98 -25.87
C ASP A 126 -11.70 -3.65 -26.62
N GLY A 127 -11.02 -4.59 -25.97
CA GLY A 127 -9.81 -5.23 -26.47
C GLY A 127 -8.53 -4.39 -26.31
N PRO A 128 -7.40 -4.85 -26.88
CA PRO A 128 -6.11 -4.15 -26.78
C PRO A 128 -6.07 -2.83 -27.56
N ASP A 129 -6.96 -2.65 -28.52
CA ASP A 129 -7.07 -1.43 -29.35
C ASP A 129 -7.92 -0.32 -28.68
N SER A 130 -8.31 -0.51 -27.43
CA SER A 130 -9.03 0.52 -26.69
C SER A 130 -8.25 1.83 -26.68
N ARG A 131 -8.95 2.92 -26.94
CA ARG A 131 -8.37 4.28 -26.92
C ARG A 131 -7.81 4.69 -25.56
N MET A 132 -8.11 3.92 -24.53
CA MET A 132 -7.60 4.12 -23.16
C MET A 132 -6.23 3.48 -22.94
N CYS A 133 -5.83 2.51 -23.74
CA CYS A 133 -4.51 1.89 -23.64
C CYS A 133 -3.39 2.93 -23.78
N GLY A 134 -2.38 2.85 -22.93
CA GLY A 134 -1.29 3.81 -22.82
C GLY A 134 -1.65 5.18 -22.21
N LYS A 135 -2.93 5.46 -21.91
CA LYS A 135 -3.37 6.74 -21.31
C LYS A 135 -3.63 6.67 -19.81
N ALA A 136 -3.58 5.49 -19.23
CA ALA A 136 -3.74 5.28 -17.80
C ALA A 136 -2.68 4.33 -17.28
N ALA A 137 -2.25 4.56 -16.06
CA ALA A 137 -1.29 3.70 -15.38
C ALA A 137 -1.64 3.60 -13.90
N VAL A 138 -1.11 2.57 -13.26
CA VAL A 138 -1.14 2.35 -11.82
C VAL A 138 0.28 2.52 -11.29
N LYS A 139 0.43 3.23 -10.17
CA LYS A 139 1.73 3.39 -9.50
C LYS A 139 2.35 2.02 -9.23
N THR A 140 3.61 1.85 -9.60
CA THR A 140 4.44 0.70 -9.26
C THR A 140 5.33 1.02 -8.06
N TYR A 141 5.77 -0.03 -7.37
CA TYR A 141 6.72 0.08 -6.25
C TYR A 141 7.91 -0.82 -6.55
N PRO A 142 9.14 -0.35 -6.32
CA PRO A 142 10.31 -1.21 -6.41
C PRO A 142 10.17 -2.41 -5.48
N THR A 143 10.47 -3.59 -5.99
CA THR A 143 10.39 -4.86 -5.25
C THR A 143 11.64 -5.68 -5.47
N GLU A 144 12.07 -6.40 -4.45
CA GLU A 144 13.19 -7.32 -4.50
C GLU A 144 12.87 -8.56 -3.67
N GLU A 145 13.29 -9.73 -4.15
CA GLU A 145 13.29 -10.96 -3.35
C GLU A 145 14.70 -11.20 -2.85
N ARG A 146 14.88 -11.19 -1.53
CA ARG A 146 16.18 -11.39 -0.91
C ARG A 146 16.04 -12.05 0.44
N ILE A 147 16.97 -12.98 0.75
CA ILE A 147 17.00 -13.76 2.01
C ILE A 147 15.65 -14.42 2.34
N GLY A 148 14.94 -14.92 1.32
CA GLY A 148 13.64 -15.59 1.49
C GLY A 148 12.46 -14.67 1.81
N LEU A 149 12.65 -13.35 1.70
CA LEU A 149 11.64 -12.32 1.93
C LEU A 149 11.39 -11.52 0.65
N ILE A 150 10.15 -11.05 0.49
CA ILE A 150 9.79 -10.02 -0.48
C ILE A 150 9.94 -8.67 0.22
N TRP A 151 10.69 -7.79 -0.42
CA TRP A 151 10.92 -6.41 0.02
C TRP A 151 10.21 -5.45 -0.92
N VAL A 152 9.63 -4.41 -0.35
CA VAL A 152 8.97 -3.33 -1.11
C VAL A 152 9.53 -2.00 -0.63
N TYR A 153 9.94 -1.17 -1.57
CA TYR A 153 10.32 0.21 -1.28
C TYR A 153 9.10 1.12 -1.33
N VAL A 154 8.89 1.90 -0.28
CA VAL A 154 7.85 2.92 -0.25
C VAL A 154 8.50 4.27 0.02
N GLY A 155 8.46 5.13 -0.97
CA GLY A 155 9.07 6.44 -0.89
C GLY A 155 8.63 7.37 -1.99
N ASP A 156 9.06 8.62 -1.86
CA ASP A 156 8.85 9.70 -2.81
C ASP A 156 10.15 10.00 -3.58
N GLU A 157 11.28 9.47 -3.10
CA GLU A 157 12.60 9.53 -3.72
C GLU A 157 12.88 8.22 -4.48
N PRO A 158 13.82 8.24 -5.45
CA PRO A 158 14.27 7.02 -6.12
C PRO A 158 14.78 5.98 -5.10
N ALA A 159 14.43 4.71 -5.34
CA ALA A 159 14.85 3.65 -4.43
C ALA A 159 16.39 3.49 -4.44
N HIS A 160 16.99 3.57 -3.27
CA HIS A 160 18.38 3.17 -3.09
C HIS A 160 18.49 1.63 -3.12
N PRO A 161 19.68 1.06 -3.42
CA PRO A 161 19.85 -0.39 -3.41
C PRO A 161 19.46 -1.00 -2.06
N LEU A 162 18.67 -2.09 -2.05
CA LEU A 162 18.27 -2.77 -0.81
C LEU A 162 19.50 -3.15 0.06
N GLN A 163 20.59 -3.57 -0.59
CA GLN A 163 21.83 -3.95 0.12
C GLN A 163 22.37 -2.82 1.00
N SER A 164 22.15 -1.56 0.66
CA SER A 164 22.62 -0.43 1.48
C SER A 164 21.86 -0.30 2.81
N GLN A 165 20.65 -0.84 2.88
CA GLN A 165 19.83 -0.85 4.09
C GLN A 165 20.08 -2.09 4.95
N LEU A 166 20.55 -3.18 4.35
CA LEU A 166 20.86 -4.41 5.07
C LEU A 166 22.25 -4.32 5.74
N LEU A 167 22.42 -4.99 6.85
CA LEU A 167 23.74 -5.11 7.49
C LEU A 167 24.72 -5.78 6.52
N LYS A 168 25.98 -5.31 6.51
CA LYS A 168 27.01 -5.74 5.54
C LYS A 168 27.25 -7.25 5.46
N ASN A 169 26.80 -8.02 6.44
CA ASN A 169 27.05 -9.45 6.58
C ASN A 169 25.79 -10.33 6.43
N TRP A 170 24.76 -9.82 5.77
CA TRP A 170 23.51 -10.57 5.47
C TRP A 170 23.38 -10.86 3.98
#